data_9f17c82cb7ab4c36a5c3c90f5427c2c6
#
_entry.id   9f17c82cb7ab4c36a5c3c90f5427c2c6
#
_cell.length_a   1.000
_cell.length_b   1.000
_cell.length_c   1.000
_cell.angle_alpha   90.00
_cell.angle_beta   90.00
_cell.angle_gamma   90.00
#
_symmetry.space_group_name_H-M   'P 1'
#
loop_
_entity.id
_entity.type
_entity.pdbx_description
1 polymer ?
#
loop_
_entity_poly.entity_id
_entity_poly.type
_entity_poly.pdbx_seq_one_letter_code
_entity_poly.pdbx_strand_id
1 'polypeptide(L)'
;MGMTDERLLIERLAIEDVFARYAHTGDGYDADGWVECFTEDGIFEVETDGNRIQFVGRLALQDFIHAHIRLLPGTRHVMTNHLVNIEGDNATHRCTLAGMLSRPEKVYTFISGWYESTLEKVAGEWKIKHRIVHVDNGANSSDGELVVHMKSF
;
A
#
# COMPACT_ATOMS: atom_id res chain seq x y z
N MET A 1 1.71 -15.99 -28.05
CA MET A 1 1.24 -17.20 -27.32
C MET A 1 0.84 -16.77 -25.93
N GLY A 2 -0.40 -17.04 -25.55
CA GLY A 2 -0.90 -16.68 -24.23
C GLY A 2 -0.18 -17.45 -23.11
N MET A 3 -0.19 -16.87 -21.90
CA MET A 3 0.32 -17.52 -20.70
C MET A 3 -0.55 -18.75 -20.38
N THR A 4 0.05 -19.84 -19.91
CA THR A 4 -0.73 -21.00 -19.43
C THR A 4 -1.45 -20.64 -18.14
N ASP A 5 -2.58 -21.33 -17.85
CA ASP A 5 -3.36 -21.11 -16.62
C ASP A 5 -2.49 -21.30 -15.36
N GLU A 6 -1.62 -22.28 -15.34
CA GLU A 6 -0.68 -22.54 -14.24
C GLU A 6 0.28 -21.35 -14.04
N ARG A 7 0.86 -20.85 -15.11
CA ARG A 7 1.77 -19.70 -15.05
C ARG A 7 1.03 -18.43 -14.60
N LEU A 8 -0.18 -18.23 -15.07
CA LEU A 8 -1.02 -17.11 -14.65
C LEU A 8 -1.29 -17.14 -13.14
N LEU A 9 -1.58 -18.34 -12.61
CA LEU A 9 -1.79 -18.51 -11.17
C LEU A 9 -0.52 -18.21 -10.35
N ILE A 10 0.65 -18.68 -10.80
CA ILE A 10 1.94 -18.38 -10.15
C ILE A 10 2.22 -16.89 -10.17
N GLU A 11 2.02 -16.22 -11.29
CA GLU A 11 2.23 -14.76 -11.40
C GLU A 11 1.28 -13.98 -10.50
N ARG A 12 0.03 -14.41 -10.42
CA ARG A 12 -0.96 -13.79 -9.52
C ARG A 12 -0.54 -13.91 -8.05
N LEU A 13 -0.11 -15.10 -7.61
CA LEU A 13 0.39 -15.29 -6.25
C LEU A 13 1.63 -14.45 -5.98
N ALA A 14 2.54 -14.33 -6.94
CA ALA A 14 3.72 -13.47 -6.81
C ALA A 14 3.35 -11.98 -6.64
N ILE A 15 2.30 -11.51 -7.32
CA ILE A 15 1.78 -10.15 -7.14
C ILE A 15 1.14 -9.99 -5.75
N GLU A 16 0.33 -10.94 -5.30
CA GLU A 16 -0.27 -10.90 -3.96
C GLU A 16 0.80 -10.91 -2.86
N ASP A 17 1.92 -11.62 -3.05
CA ASP A 17 3.07 -11.60 -2.15
C ASP A 17 3.76 -10.22 -2.06
N VAL A 18 3.77 -9.41 -3.13
CA VAL A 18 4.28 -8.03 -3.08
C VAL A 18 3.47 -7.23 -2.06
N PHE A 19 2.13 -7.35 -2.09
CA PHE A 19 1.26 -6.61 -1.18
C PHE A 19 1.29 -7.16 0.25
N ALA A 20 1.49 -8.46 0.40
CA ALA A 20 1.75 -9.04 1.72
C ALA A 20 3.05 -8.49 2.33
N ARG A 21 4.13 -8.42 1.56
CA ARG A 21 5.40 -7.80 1.99
C ARG A 21 5.23 -6.32 2.30
N TYR A 22 4.53 -5.57 1.46
CA TYR A 22 4.19 -4.16 1.70
C TYR A 22 3.52 -3.96 3.07
N ALA A 23 2.51 -4.76 3.40
CA ALA A 23 1.84 -4.69 4.70
C ALA A 23 2.77 -5.09 5.86
N HIS A 24 3.44 -6.24 5.74
CA HIS A 24 4.29 -6.77 6.81
C HIS A 24 5.50 -5.89 7.11
N THR A 25 6.13 -5.31 6.10
CA THR A 25 7.28 -4.42 6.28
C THR A 25 6.86 -3.09 6.90
N GLY A 26 5.78 -2.47 6.42
CA GLY A 26 5.24 -1.24 7.01
C GLY A 26 4.79 -1.43 8.45
N ASP A 27 4.01 -2.47 8.71
CA ASP A 27 3.51 -2.81 10.06
C ASP A 27 4.61 -3.29 11.00
N GLY A 28 5.69 -3.84 10.45
CA GLY A 28 6.85 -4.34 11.19
C GLY A 28 7.97 -3.31 11.38
N TYR A 29 7.76 -2.06 10.95
CA TYR A 29 8.75 -0.97 11.07
C TYR A 29 10.00 -1.15 10.21
N ASP A 30 9.92 -1.95 9.15
CA ASP A 30 10.97 -2.14 8.15
C ASP A 30 10.76 -1.18 6.98
N ALA A 31 11.25 0.05 7.12
CA ALA A 31 11.11 1.09 6.11
C ALA A 31 11.79 0.73 4.79
N ASP A 32 12.97 0.13 4.84
CA ASP A 32 13.72 -0.27 3.65
C ASP A 32 12.99 -1.37 2.89
N GLY A 33 12.51 -2.40 3.59
CA GLY A 33 11.71 -3.47 3.01
C GLY A 33 10.41 -2.97 2.37
N TRP A 34 9.79 -1.96 2.97
CA TRP A 34 8.60 -1.33 2.41
C TRP A 34 8.90 -0.62 1.08
N VAL A 35 9.97 0.17 1.03
CA VAL A 35 10.40 0.89 -0.19
C VAL A 35 10.81 -0.09 -1.29
N GLU A 36 11.44 -1.22 -0.95
CA GLU A 36 11.82 -2.26 -1.91
C GLU A 36 10.63 -2.92 -2.62
N CYS A 37 9.40 -2.77 -2.13
CA CYS A 37 8.20 -3.21 -2.85
C CYS A 37 7.92 -2.36 -4.11
N PHE A 38 8.50 -1.17 -4.21
CA PHE A 38 8.30 -0.22 -5.31
C PHE A 38 9.43 -0.27 -6.34
N THR A 39 9.16 0.24 -7.55
CA THR A 39 10.18 0.59 -8.53
C THR A 39 10.99 1.80 -8.05
N GLU A 40 12.17 2.06 -8.64
CA GLU A 40 13.02 3.21 -8.29
C GLU A 40 12.29 4.56 -8.43
N ASP A 41 11.42 4.68 -9.43
CA ASP A 41 10.58 5.83 -9.71
C ASP A 41 9.14 5.66 -9.20
N GLY A 42 8.93 4.71 -8.30
CA GLY A 42 7.62 4.34 -7.77
C GLY A 42 6.87 5.52 -7.14
N ILE A 43 5.55 5.46 -7.21
CA ILE A 43 4.67 6.50 -6.70
C ILE A 43 3.71 5.90 -5.67
N PHE A 44 3.65 6.51 -4.49
CA PHE A 44 2.59 6.29 -3.52
C PHE A 44 1.71 7.53 -3.43
N GLU A 45 0.43 7.35 -3.49
CA GLU A 45 -0.54 8.45 -3.51
C GLU A 45 -1.63 8.21 -2.47
N VAL A 46 -1.99 9.25 -1.75
CA VAL A 46 -3.13 9.25 -0.82
C VAL A 46 -4.20 10.19 -1.34
N GLU A 47 -5.40 9.67 -1.54
CA GLU A 47 -6.57 10.44 -1.91
C GLU A 47 -7.59 10.40 -0.77
N THR A 48 -7.94 11.57 -0.26
CA THR A 48 -8.94 11.75 0.79
C THR A 48 -9.65 13.08 0.64
N ASP A 49 -10.97 13.10 0.78
CA ASP A 49 -11.83 14.30 0.71
C ASP A 49 -11.55 15.20 -0.51
N GLY A 50 -11.28 14.58 -1.67
CA GLY A 50 -10.97 15.28 -2.92
C GLY A 50 -9.56 15.85 -3.01
N ASN A 51 -8.72 15.64 -2.00
CA ASN A 51 -7.32 16.02 -2.01
C ASN A 51 -6.43 14.83 -2.36
N ARG A 52 -5.34 15.08 -3.06
CA ARG A 52 -4.32 14.09 -3.42
C ARG A 52 -2.95 14.55 -2.98
N ILE A 53 -2.21 13.63 -2.36
CA ILE A 53 -0.81 13.84 -2.00
C ILE A 53 -0.01 12.70 -2.62
N GLN A 54 1.05 13.04 -3.34
CA GLN A 54 1.94 12.08 -4.00
C GLN A 54 3.33 12.09 -3.40
N PHE A 55 3.90 10.91 -3.28
CA PHE A 55 5.29 10.66 -2.90
C PHE A 55 5.95 9.93 -4.07
N VAL A 56 6.85 10.62 -4.76
CA VAL A 56 7.43 10.17 -6.03
C VAL A 56 8.90 9.84 -5.86
N GLY A 57 9.26 8.61 -6.19
CA GLY A 57 10.61 8.10 -6.15
C GLY A 57 11.10 7.69 -4.76
N ARG A 58 12.23 7.02 -4.73
CA ARG A 58 12.74 6.31 -3.55
C ARG A 58 12.87 7.19 -2.30
N LEU A 59 13.42 8.40 -2.44
CA LEU A 59 13.61 9.30 -1.28
C LEU A 59 12.28 9.75 -0.67
N ALA A 60 11.31 10.14 -1.51
CA ALA A 60 9.99 10.56 -1.02
C ALA A 60 9.23 9.40 -0.38
N LEU A 61 9.36 8.17 -0.91
CA LEU A 61 8.79 6.97 -0.32
C LEU A 61 9.43 6.65 1.04
N GLN A 62 10.75 6.81 1.19
CA GLN A 62 11.44 6.66 2.47
C GLN A 62 10.96 7.69 3.50
N ASP A 63 10.85 8.96 3.12
CA ASP A 63 10.35 10.02 4.00
C ASP A 63 8.93 9.72 4.47
N PHE A 64 8.05 9.27 3.55
CA PHE A 64 6.69 8.87 3.87
C PHE A 64 6.64 7.75 4.90
N ILE A 65 7.32 6.62 4.63
CA ILE A 65 7.23 5.45 5.51
C ILE A 65 7.86 5.70 6.89
N HIS A 66 8.94 6.46 6.97
CA HIS A 66 9.53 6.86 8.25
C HIS A 66 8.58 7.74 9.06
N ALA A 67 7.89 8.69 8.42
CA ALA A 67 6.87 9.50 9.07
C ALA A 67 5.68 8.66 9.54
N HIS A 68 5.20 7.72 8.70
CA HIS A 68 4.13 6.80 9.04
C HIS A 68 4.47 5.96 10.27
N ILE A 69 5.64 5.32 10.29
CA ILE A 69 6.11 4.51 11.42
C ILE A 69 6.18 5.33 12.72
N ARG A 70 6.67 6.56 12.63
CA ARG A 70 6.81 7.45 13.80
C ARG A 70 5.46 7.93 14.34
N LEU A 71 4.53 8.28 13.44
CA LEU A 71 3.26 8.93 13.80
C LEU A 71 2.15 7.92 14.12
N LEU A 72 2.18 6.75 13.53
CA LEU A 72 1.16 5.71 13.65
C LEU A 72 1.74 4.35 14.08
N PRO A 73 2.50 4.29 15.20
CA PRO A 73 3.00 3.01 15.70
C PRO A 73 1.81 2.11 16.08
N GLY A 74 1.97 0.80 15.85
CA GLY A 74 0.90 -0.18 16.12
C GLY A 74 -0.15 -0.32 15.02
N THR A 75 0.15 0.19 13.83
CA THR A 75 -0.71 -0.01 12.64
C THR A 75 -0.70 -1.47 12.19
N ARG A 76 -1.85 -1.93 11.70
CA ARG A 76 -2.03 -3.18 10.96
C ARG A 76 -2.85 -2.92 9.71
N HIS A 77 -2.28 -3.28 8.56
CA HIS A 77 -3.00 -3.22 7.28
C HIS A 77 -3.69 -4.55 7.03
N VAL A 78 -5.03 -4.53 6.98
CA VAL A 78 -5.84 -5.68 6.56
C VAL A 78 -6.29 -5.41 5.12
N MET A 79 -5.71 -6.14 4.18
CA MET A 79 -6.04 -6.03 2.76
C MET A 79 -6.76 -7.30 2.30
N THR A 80 -7.90 -7.12 1.65
CA THR A 80 -8.78 -8.22 1.21
C THR A 80 -9.39 -7.93 -0.15
N ASN A 81 -10.11 -8.90 -0.71
CA ASN A 81 -10.84 -8.74 -1.97
C ASN A 81 -9.91 -8.35 -3.13
N HIS A 82 -8.83 -9.12 -3.30
CA HIS A 82 -7.84 -8.86 -4.33
C HIS A 82 -8.35 -9.16 -5.74
N LEU A 83 -8.22 -8.18 -6.62
CA LEU A 83 -8.40 -8.33 -8.07
C LEU A 83 -7.07 -8.04 -8.76
N VAL A 84 -6.62 -8.96 -9.59
CA VAL A 84 -5.36 -8.86 -10.34
C VAL A 84 -5.65 -9.09 -11.82
N ASN A 85 -5.16 -8.21 -12.68
CA ASN A 85 -5.14 -8.40 -14.12
C ASN A 85 -3.70 -8.27 -14.62
N ILE A 86 -3.23 -9.23 -15.44
CA ILE A 86 -1.84 -9.33 -15.88
C ILE A 86 -1.79 -9.24 -17.41
N GLU A 87 -0.95 -8.35 -17.91
CA GLU A 87 -0.69 -8.11 -19.32
C GLU A 87 0.82 -8.11 -19.58
N GLY A 88 1.38 -9.28 -19.88
CA GLY A 88 2.82 -9.45 -20.06
C GLY A 88 3.58 -9.16 -18.76
N ASP A 89 4.48 -8.19 -18.79
CA ASP A 89 5.27 -7.75 -17.65
C ASP A 89 4.64 -6.56 -16.88
N ASN A 90 3.37 -6.25 -17.16
CA ASN A 90 2.60 -5.24 -16.47
C ASN A 90 1.38 -5.89 -15.81
N ALA A 91 0.94 -5.32 -14.69
CA ALA A 91 -0.27 -5.74 -14.02
C ALA A 91 -1.00 -4.57 -13.37
N THR A 92 -2.31 -4.77 -13.18
CA THR A 92 -3.13 -3.92 -12.32
C THR A 92 -3.62 -4.73 -11.13
N HIS A 93 -3.78 -4.06 -10.01
CA HIS A 93 -4.26 -4.67 -8.78
C HIS A 93 -5.20 -3.72 -8.05
N ARG A 94 -6.22 -4.30 -7.44
CA ARG A 94 -7.16 -3.59 -6.57
C ARG A 94 -7.47 -4.43 -5.34
N CYS A 95 -7.62 -3.82 -4.17
CA CYS A 95 -8.06 -4.49 -2.95
C CYS A 95 -8.72 -3.53 -1.96
N THR A 96 -9.50 -4.09 -1.04
CA THR A 96 -10.09 -3.35 0.08
C THR A 96 -9.05 -3.17 1.20
N LEU A 97 -9.08 -2.02 1.86
CA LEU A 97 -8.24 -1.70 3.02
C LEU A 97 -9.10 -1.49 4.26
N ALA A 98 -8.70 -2.12 5.36
CA ALA A 98 -9.02 -1.71 6.71
C ALA A 98 -7.73 -1.55 7.50
N GLY A 99 -7.40 -0.33 7.91
CA GLY A 99 -6.25 -0.04 8.76
C GLY A 99 -6.66 -0.02 10.22
N MET A 100 -5.98 -0.83 11.02
CA MET A 100 -6.23 -0.93 12.47
C MET A 100 -5.08 -0.29 13.24
N LEU A 101 -5.40 0.32 14.37
CA LEU A 101 -4.43 0.84 15.34
C LEU A 101 -4.57 0.14 16.69
N SER A 102 -3.44 -0.29 17.22
CA SER A 102 -3.34 -0.82 18.59
C SER A 102 -2.84 0.27 19.52
N ARG A 103 -3.58 0.47 20.62
CA ARG A 103 -3.23 1.34 21.73
C ARG A 103 -3.34 0.55 23.04
N PRO A 104 -2.76 1.01 24.15
CA PRO A 104 -2.72 0.24 25.41
C PRO A 104 -4.08 -0.30 25.86
N GLU A 105 -5.16 0.42 25.61
CA GLU A 105 -6.48 0.04 26.12
C GLU A 105 -7.49 -0.34 25.03
N LYS A 106 -7.12 -0.19 23.72
CA LYS A 106 -8.06 -0.46 22.62
C LYS A 106 -7.36 -0.82 21.32
N VAL A 107 -8.04 -1.60 20.51
CA VAL A 107 -7.75 -1.80 19.09
C VAL A 107 -8.96 -1.31 18.31
N TYR A 108 -8.73 -0.48 17.29
CA TYR A 108 -9.82 0.10 16.49
C TYR A 108 -9.41 0.32 15.05
N THR A 109 -10.39 0.38 14.16
CA THR A 109 -10.17 0.77 12.77
C THR A 109 -10.03 2.29 12.70
N PHE A 110 -8.90 2.78 12.21
CA PHE A 110 -8.64 4.22 12.05
C PHE A 110 -8.81 4.69 10.60
N ILE A 111 -8.76 3.77 9.64
CA ILE A 111 -8.91 4.06 8.21
C ILE A 111 -9.65 2.91 7.53
N SER A 112 -10.54 3.23 6.61
CA SER A 112 -11.08 2.30 5.63
C SER A 112 -10.99 2.90 4.23
N GLY A 113 -11.01 2.05 3.23
CA GLY A 113 -10.93 2.46 1.84
C GLY A 113 -10.51 1.32 0.94
N TRP A 114 -9.84 1.67 -0.12
CA TRP A 114 -9.35 0.68 -1.08
C TRP A 114 -8.09 1.17 -1.78
N TYR A 115 -7.31 0.21 -2.25
CA TYR A 115 -6.12 0.47 -3.04
C TYR A 115 -6.36 0.14 -4.52
N GLU A 116 -5.78 0.94 -5.39
CA GLU A 116 -5.47 0.52 -6.75
C GLU A 116 -3.98 0.69 -7.01
N SER A 117 -3.43 -0.21 -7.82
CA SER A 117 -2.01 -0.22 -8.10
C SER A 117 -1.73 -0.67 -9.52
N THR A 118 -0.68 -0.12 -10.10
CA THR A 118 -0.03 -0.70 -11.27
C THR A 118 1.32 -1.28 -10.84
N LEU A 119 1.68 -2.39 -11.45
CA LEU A 119 2.95 -3.09 -11.21
C LEU A 119 3.64 -3.33 -12.53
N GLU A 120 4.95 -3.46 -12.47
CA GLU A 120 5.77 -3.94 -13.58
C GLU A 120 6.82 -4.95 -13.08
N LYS A 121 7.28 -5.83 -13.97
CA LYS A 121 8.40 -6.72 -13.69
C LYS A 121 9.72 -6.01 -13.92
N VAL A 122 10.55 -5.98 -12.88
CA VAL A 122 11.92 -5.46 -12.92
C VAL A 122 12.85 -6.62 -12.59
N ALA A 123 13.71 -6.99 -13.52
CA ALA A 123 14.62 -8.14 -13.36
C ALA A 123 13.92 -9.45 -12.93
N GLY A 124 12.72 -9.69 -13.45
CA GLY A 124 11.92 -10.89 -13.16
C GLY A 124 11.06 -10.82 -11.91
N GLU A 125 11.14 -9.75 -11.14
CA GLU A 125 10.36 -9.53 -9.92
C GLU A 125 9.27 -8.47 -10.11
N TRP A 126 8.07 -8.72 -9.58
CA TRP A 126 7.02 -7.73 -9.56
C TRP A 126 7.33 -6.60 -8.57
N LYS A 127 7.20 -5.36 -9.03
CA LYS A 127 7.36 -4.14 -8.22
C LYS A 127 6.16 -3.21 -8.44
N ILE A 128 5.78 -2.49 -7.39
CA ILE A 128 4.74 -1.48 -7.46
C ILE A 128 5.27 -0.26 -8.21
N LYS A 129 4.64 0.09 -9.31
CA LYS A 129 4.97 1.31 -10.07
C LYS A 129 4.19 2.51 -9.55
N HIS A 130 2.90 2.34 -9.31
CA HIS A 130 2.04 3.37 -8.75
C HIS A 130 1.00 2.70 -7.84
N ARG A 131 0.85 3.21 -6.65
CA ARG A 131 -0.15 2.75 -5.68
C ARG A 131 -0.91 3.94 -5.13
N ILE A 132 -2.22 3.88 -5.21
CA ILE A 132 -3.14 4.89 -4.69
C ILE A 132 -3.96 4.26 -3.57
N VAL A 133 -4.01 4.91 -2.42
CA VAL A 133 -5.01 4.63 -1.40
C VAL A 133 -6.15 5.64 -1.51
N HIS A 134 -7.34 5.14 -1.78
CA HIS A 134 -8.58 5.92 -1.76
C HIS A 134 -9.20 5.76 -0.37
N VAL A 135 -9.15 6.83 0.42
CA VAL A 135 -9.68 6.83 1.79
C VAL A 135 -11.16 7.18 1.74
N ASP A 136 -11.99 6.36 2.39
CA ASP A 136 -13.42 6.60 2.47
C ASP A 136 -13.70 7.92 3.20
N ASN A 137 -14.66 8.67 2.71
CA ASN A 137 -15.11 9.92 3.32
C ASN A 137 -15.63 9.65 4.74
N GLY A 138 -15.22 10.49 5.69
CA GLY A 138 -15.57 10.31 7.09
C GLY A 138 -14.82 9.18 7.81
N ALA A 139 -13.88 8.51 7.12
CA ALA A 139 -12.98 7.55 7.74
C ALA A 139 -11.96 8.20 8.70
N ASN A 140 -12.14 9.48 8.98
CA ASN A 140 -11.42 10.13 10.06
C ASN A 140 -11.74 9.39 11.35
N SER A 141 -10.74 8.76 11.94
CA SER A 141 -10.91 8.22 13.27
C SER A 141 -11.52 9.29 14.17
N SER A 142 -12.39 8.89 15.07
CA SER A 142 -12.93 9.78 16.10
C SER A 142 -11.83 10.52 16.89
N ASP A 143 -10.60 10.06 16.81
CA ASP A 143 -9.43 10.59 17.49
C ASP A 143 -8.56 11.50 16.59
N GLY A 144 -8.92 11.71 15.32
CA GLY A 144 -8.24 12.62 14.39
C GLY A 144 -6.83 12.20 13.98
N GLU A 145 -6.40 10.97 14.27
CA GLU A 145 -5.02 10.51 14.02
C GLU A 145 -4.65 10.53 12.54
N LEU A 146 -5.57 10.15 11.64
CA LEU A 146 -5.32 10.21 10.20
C LEU A 146 -5.14 11.66 9.74
N VAL A 147 -5.94 12.60 10.25
CA VAL A 147 -5.84 14.02 9.91
C VAL A 147 -4.49 14.59 10.37
N VAL A 148 -4.02 14.20 11.55
CA VAL A 148 -2.70 14.61 12.06
C VAL A 148 -1.60 14.05 11.17
N HIS A 149 -1.70 12.78 10.80
CA HIS A 149 -0.74 12.14 9.89
C HIS A 149 -0.69 12.85 8.53
N MET A 150 -1.83 13.11 7.92
CA MET A 150 -1.91 13.79 6.62
C MET A 150 -1.39 15.23 6.65
N LYS A 151 -1.57 15.95 7.74
CA LYS A 151 -1.06 17.32 7.92
C LYS A 151 0.45 17.39 8.16
N SER A 152 1.11 16.24 8.36
CA SER A 152 2.55 16.16 8.61
C SER A 152 3.38 16.09 7.32
N PHE A 153 2.73 15.98 6.16
CA PHE A 153 3.30 16.03 4.83
C PHE A 153 2.89 17.32 4.12
#